data_73b7b39d30b0bed2f6159312af6173cd
#
_entry.id   73b7b39d30b0bed2f6159312af6173cd
#
_cell.length_a   1.000
_cell.length_b   1.000
_cell.length_c   1.000
_cell.angle_alpha   90.00
_cell.angle_beta   90.00
_cell.angle_gamma   90.00
#
_symmetry.space_group_name_H-M   'P 1'
#
loop_
_entity.id
_entity.type
_entity.pdbx_description
1 polymer ?
#
loop_
_entity_poly.entity_id
_entity_poly.type
_entity_poly.pdbx_seq_one_letter_code
_entity_poly.pdbx_strand_id
1 'polypeptide(L)'
;VSGKADGTELTASQDSIPTWRQRDYSNVPIGTPYKWKGVVYKLWQQHDATAQPDWSPDLAVSLWDLCHTTDPRLAAAYVQAQGARGMYQPGEVCTENSHVWQCIQSDTGYPPSQLPGSWTDLGTVEEVQI
;
A
#
# COMPACT_ATOMS: atom_id res chain seq x y z
N VAL A 1 6.51 0.26 20.43
CA VAL A 1 6.68 -0.27 19.09
C VAL A 1 8.14 -0.18 18.74
N SER A 2 8.74 -1.23 18.38
CA SER A 2 10.15 -1.31 18.06
C SER A 2 10.48 -0.68 16.69
N GLY A 3 9.86 0.42 16.37
CA GLY A 3 10.09 1.12 15.13
C GLY A 3 9.50 0.48 13.89
N LYS A 4 8.69 -0.56 14.06
CA LYS A 4 8.05 -1.25 12.94
C LYS A 4 6.54 -1.20 13.08
N ALA A 5 5.97 -0.06 12.74
CA ALA A 5 4.51 0.06 12.63
C ALA A 5 4.04 -0.80 11.46
N ASP A 6 2.89 -1.44 11.59
CA ASP A 6 2.27 -2.14 10.47
C ASP A 6 1.60 -1.15 9.51
N GLY A 7 1.07 -1.67 8.38
CA GLY A 7 0.44 -0.82 7.39
C GLY A 7 -0.74 -0.02 7.93
N THR A 8 -1.48 -0.58 8.87
CA THR A 8 -2.63 0.10 9.48
C THR A 8 -2.19 1.29 10.32
N GLU A 9 -1.16 1.11 11.16
CA GLU A 9 -0.63 2.19 11.97
C GLU A 9 -0.02 3.29 11.10
N LEU A 10 0.70 2.92 10.06
CA LEU A 10 1.33 3.89 9.16
C LEU A 10 0.29 4.71 8.39
N THR A 11 -0.76 4.07 7.89
CA THR A 11 -1.80 4.81 7.16
C THR A 11 -2.62 5.70 8.08
N ALA A 12 -2.84 5.29 9.33
CA ALA A 12 -3.54 6.10 10.31
C ALA A 12 -2.73 7.32 10.74
N SER A 13 -1.39 7.22 10.64
CA SER A 13 -0.46 8.30 11.04
C SER A 13 0.13 9.03 9.84
N GLN A 14 -0.50 8.96 8.67
CA GLN A 14 0.09 9.49 7.44
C GLN A 14 0.41 10.97 7.48
N ASP A 15 -0.27 11.75 8.33
CA ASP A 15 0.00 13.18 8.45
C ASP A 15 1.40 13.48 8.98
N SER A 16 1.99 12.56 9.74
CA SER A 16 3.35 12.69 10.27
C SER A 16 4.40 12.03 9.39
N ILE A 17 3.99 11.37 8.29
CA ILE A 17 4.89 10.71 7.37
C ILE A 17 5.31 11.69 6.29
N PRO A 18 6.61 11.82 5.97
CA PRO A 18 7.05 12.73 4.92
C PRO A 18 6.52 12.33 3.54
N THR A 19 6.29 13.33 2.70
CA THR A 19 5.87 13.09 1.32
C THR A 19 7.07 12.68 0.48
N TRP A 20 6.87 11.71 -0.40
CA TRP A 20 7.91 11.32 -1.37
C TRP A 20 8.31 12.51 -2.23
N ARG A 21 9.60 12.62 -2.52
CA ARG A 21 10.16 13.61 -3.44
C ARG A 21 11.20 12.94 -4.31
N GLN A 22 11.44 13.51 -5.48
CA GLN A 22 12.52 13.06 -6.34
C GLN A 22 13.85 13.42 -5.70
N ARG A 23 14.52 12.42 -5.12
CA ARG A 23 15.78 12.61 -4.40
C ARG A 23 16.57 11.32 -4.35
N ASP A 24 17.76 11.37 -3.72
CA ASP A 24 18.58 10.19 -3.49
C ASP A 24 18.07 9.43 -2.25
N TYR A 25 17.67 8.17 -2.46
CA TYR A 25 17.22 7.27 -1.39
C TYR A 25 18.23 6.14 -1.13
N SER A 26 19.45 6.25 -1.66
CA SER A 26 20.45 5.18 -1.52
C SER A 26 20.93 4.98 -0.08
N ASN A 27 20.78 6.00 0.77
CA ASN A 27 21.18 5.93 2.17
C ASN A 27 19.98 5.92 3.13
N VAL A 28 18.77 5.83 2.62
CA VAL A 28 17.57 5.76 3.44
C VAL A 28 17.35 4.31 3.87
N PRO A 29 17.11 4.02 5.16
CA PRO A 29 16.89 2.64 5.61
C PRO A 29 15.69 1.99 4.92
N ILE A 30 15.86 0.73 4.53
CA ILE A 30 14.76 -0.06 3.97
C ILE A 30 13.64 -0.16 5.00
N GLY A 31 12.41 -0.01 4.55
CA GLY A 31 11.23 0.00 5.43
C GLY A 31 10.80 1.39 5.88
N THR A 32 11.57 2.44 5.53
CA THR A 32 11.20 3.82 5.87
C THR A 32 9.94 4.22 5.10
N PRO A 33 8.90 4.75 5.80
CA PRO A 33 7.65 5.12 5.14
C PRO A 33 7.72 6.49 4.50
N TYR A 34 7.06 6.63 3.36
CA TYR A 34 6.80 7.90 2.67
C TYR A 34 5.39 7.88 2.12
N LYS A 35 4.74 9.05 2.06
CA LYS A 35 3.41 9.15 1.45
C LYS A 35 3.50 9.77 0.08
N TRP A 36 2.62 9.35 -0.80
CA TRP A 36 2.51 9.87 -2.15
C TRP A 36 1.07 9.78 -2.61
N LYS A 37 0.50 10.93 -2.99
CA LYS A 37 -0.88 11.01 -3.47
C LYS A 37 -1.89 10.36 -2.51
N GLY A 38 -1.72 10.60 -1.20
CA GLY A 38 -2.61 10.09 -0.18
C GLY A 38 -2.43 8.63 0.20
N VAL A 39 -1.39 7.99 -0.30
CA VAL A 39 -1.11 6.57 -0.03
C VAL A 39 0.25 6.44 0.65
N VAL A 40 0.37 5.54 1.61
CA VAL A 40 1.63 5.28 2.32
C VAL A 40 2.35 4.10 1.69
N TYR A 41 3.65 4.30 1.44
CA TYR A 41 4.53 3.27 0.90
C TYR A 41 5.74 3.13 1.82
N LYS A 42 6.39 1.96 1.78
CA LYS A 42 7.66 1.72 2.48
C LYS A 42 8.76 1.50 1.45
N LEU A 43 9.95 2.03 1.72
CA LEU A 43 11.10 1.78 0.86
C LEU A 43 11.44 0.30 0.86
N TRP A 44 11.47 -0.31 -0.32
CA TRP A 44 11.81 -1.71 -0.50
C TRP A 44 13.26 -1.90 -0.94
N GLN A 45 13.72 -1.05 -1.86
CA GLN A 45 15.08 -1.14 -2.40
C GLN A 45 15.72 0.25 -2.43
N GLN A 46 16.89 0.38 -1.85
CA GLN A 46 17.64 1.65 -1.87
C GLN A 46 18.01 2.00 -3.31
N HIS A 47 17.90 3.28 -3.64
CA HIS A 47 18.10 3.76 -5.00
C HIS A 47 18.34 5.27 -5.00
N ASP A 48 18.85 5.78 -6.12
CA ASP A 48 19.02 7.22 -6.34
C ASP A 48 18.04 7.66 -7.44
N ALA A 49 17.02 8.41 -7.03
CA ALA A 49 15.99 8.92 -7.94
C ALA A 49 16.24 10.39 -8.35
N THR A 50 17.39 10.95 -8.03
CA THR A 50 17.70 12.37 -8.30
C THR A 50 17.45 12.76 -9.76
N ALA A 51 17.78 11.88 -10.70
CA ALA A 51 17.59 12.11 -12.12
C ALA A 51 16.44 11.28 -12.72
N GLN A 52 15.57 10.72 -11.87
CA GLN A 52 14.53 9.78 -12.29
C GLN A 52 13.16 10.25 -11.84
N PRO A 53 12.52 11.16 -12.58
CA PRO A 53 11.22 11.70 -12.18
C PRO A 53 10.09 10.66 -12.17
N ASP A 54 10.26 9.54 -12.88
CA ASP A 54 9.25 8.48 -12.98
C ASP A 54 9.42 7.39 -11.93
N TRP A 55 10.29 7.58 -10.94
CA TRP A 55 10.52 6.59 -9.90
C TRP A 55 9.71 6.86 -8.63
N SER A 56 8.55 7.49 -8.79
CA SER A 56 7.61 7.68 -7.68
C SER A 56 7.04 6.32 -7.21
N PRO A 57 6.58 6.23 -5.96
CA PRO A 57 6.12 4.94 -5.40
C PRO A 57 5.03 4.23 -6.21
N ASP A 58 4.14 4.99 -6.84
CA ASP A 58 3.06 4.44 -7.64
C ASP A 58 3.54 3.86 -8.98
N LEU A 59 4.67 4.35 -9.50
CA LEU A 59 5.22 3.90 -10.76
C LEU A 59 6.37 2.89 -10.58
N ALA A 60 7.18 3.07 -9.54
CA ALA A 60 8.35 2.24 -9.30
C ALA A 60 8.03 1.12 -8.30
N VAL A 61 7.17 0.19 -8.70
CA VAL A 61 6.70 -0.88 -7.82
C VAL A 61 7.79 -1.83 -7.34
N SER A 62 8.94 -1.88 -8.02
CA SER A 62 10.07 -2.70 -7.58
C SER A 62 10.92 -2.02 -6.51
N LEU A 63 10.71 -0.72 -6.26
CA LEU A 63 11.47 0.07 -5.30
C LEU A 63 10.67 0.37 -4.03
N TRP A 64 9.36 0.32 -4.10
CA TRP A 64 8.45 0.70 -3.01
C TRP A 64 7.37 -0.35 -2.80
N ASP A 65 7.02 -0.58 -1.53
CA ASP A 65 5.91 -1.45 -1.15
C ASP A 65 4.73 -0.62 -0.67
N LEU A 66 3.55 -0.92 -1.20
CA LEU A 66 2.31 -0.37 -0.68
C LEU A 66 2.09 -0.88 0.75
N CYS A 67 1.77 0.03 1.67
CA CYS A 67 1.37 -0.36 3.02
C CYS A 67 -0.10 -0.73 3.02
N HIS A 68 -0.40 -2.02 3.15
CA HIS A 68 -1.77 -2.48 3.30
C HIS A 68 -2.32 -2.08 4.66
N THR A 69 -3.60 -1.75 4.71
CA THR A 69 -4.28 -1.39 5.95
C THR A 69 -5.45 -2.32 6.20
N THR A 70 -5.83 -2.50 7.47
CA THR A 70 -7.06 -3.19 7.84
C THR A 70 -8.22 -2.23 8.10
N ASP A 71 -7.99 -0.93 7.97
CA ASP A 71 -9.04 0.07 8.14
C ASP A 71 -9.72 0.36 6.79
N PRO A 72 -11.00 -0.05 6.61
CA PRO A 72 -11.68 0.14 5.32
C PRO A 72 -11.78 1.59 4.86
N ARG A 73 -11.76 2.54 5.80
CA ARG A 73 -11.84 3.96 5.47
C ARG A 73 -10.56 4.47 4.82
N LEU A 74 -9.45 3.77 5.01
CA LEU A 74 -8.15 4.15 4.48
C LEU A 74 -7.70 3.23 3.33
N ALA A 75 -8.56 2.35 2.86
CA ALA A 75 -8.23 1.41 1.80
C ALA A 75 -7.77 2.14 0.53
N ALA A 76 -6.67 1.68 -0.04
CA ALA A 76 -6.12 2.19 -1.29
C ALA A 76 -6.45 1.22 -2.43
N ALA A 77 -6.27 1.67 -3.67
CA ALA A 77 -6.50 0.83 -4.84
C ALA A 77 -5.64 -0.43 -4.79
N TYR A 78 -6.19 -1.53 -5.27
CA TYR A 78 -5.47 -2.80 -5.34
C TYR A 78 -4.16 -2.64 -6.09
N VAL A 79 -3.10 -3.21 -5.55
CA VAL A 79 -1.78 -3.27 -6.22
C VAL A 79 -1.39 -4.74 -6.37
N GLN A 80 -1.05 -5.13 -7.59
CA GLN A 80 -0.66 -6.51 -7.88
C GLN A 80 0.61 -6.90 -7.12
N ALA A 81 0.58 -8.07 -6.50
CA ALA A 81 1.73 -8.63 -5.78
C ALA A 81 2.89 -8.89 -6.72
N GLN A 82 4.12 -8.70 -6.20
CA GLN A 82 5.37 -8.99 -6.91
C GLN A 82 5.94 -10.30 -6.36
N GLY A 83 5.45 -11.43 -6.90
CA GLY A 83 5.77 -12.74 -6.35
C GLY A 83 5.17 -12.89 -4.96
N ALA A 84 5.99 -13.23 -3.97
CA ALA A 84 5.53 -13.34 -2.58
C ALA A 84 5.44 -12.00 -1.87
N ARG A 85 5.90 -10.92 -2.48
CA ARG A 85 5.91 -9.59 -1.89
C ARG A 85 4.64 -8.84 -2.27
N GLY A 86 4.00 -8.20 -1.30
CA GLY A 86 2.82 -7.39 -1.55
C GLY A 86 1.50 -8.17 -1.59
N MET A 87 1.51 -9.43 -1.22
CA MET A 87 0.26 -10.20 -1.12
C MET A 87 -0.60 -9.66 0.02
N TYR A 88 -1.91 -9.72 -0.15
CA TYR A 88 -2.84 -9.30 0.89
C TYR A 88 -3.09 -10.43 1.88
N GLN A 89 -3.20 -10.06 3.16
CA GLN A 89 -3.44 -11.00 4.25
C GLN A 89 -4.84 -10.80 4.82
N PRO A 90 -5.39 -11.79 5.55
CA PRO A 90 -6.74 -11.67 6.11
C PRO A 90 -6.92 -10.39 6.92
N GLY A 91 -7.99 -9.67 6.64
CA GLY A 91 -8.32 -8.41 7.29
C GLY A 91 -7.84 -7.18 6.53
N GLU A 92 -6.86 -7.32 5.64
CA GLU A 92 -6.37 -6.19 4.85
C GLU A 92 -7.39 -5.83 3.77
N VAL A 93 -7.47 -4.53 3.44
CA VAL A 93 -8.49 -4.01 2.53
C VAL A 93 -7.87 -3.30 1.34
N CYS A 94 -8.62 -3.29 0.24
CA CYS A 94 -8.28 -2.51 -0.94
C CYS A 94 -9.54 -1.98 -1.59
N THR A 95 -9.38 -1.11 -2.58
CA THR A 95 -10.51 -0.66 -3.41
C THR A 95 -10.34 -1.21 -4.82
N GLU A 96 -11.45 -1.60 -5.43
CA GLU A 96 -11.53 -2.00 -6.83
C GLU A 96 -12.96 -1.80 -7.33
N ASN A 97 -13.08 -1.25 -8.53
CA ASN A 97 -14.40 -1.02 -9.16
C ASN A 97 -15.35 -0.22 -8.26
N SER A 98 -14.82 0.80 -7.58
CA SER A 98 -15.56 1.69 -6.69
C SER A 98 -16.13 1.02 -5.44
N HIS A 99 -15.67 -0.18 -5.11
CA HIS A 99 -16.01 -0.89 -3.88
C HIS A 99 -14.79 -1.09 -3.00
N VAL A 100 -15.05 -1.24 -1.69
CA VAL A 100 -14.03 -1.61 -0.72
C VAL A 100 -14.14 -3.12 -0.47
N TRP A 101 -13.01 -3.82 -0.55
CA TRP A 101 -12.94 -5.26 -0.40
C TRP A 101 -12.02 -5.63 0.75
N GLN A 102 -12.43 -6.62 1.53
CA GLN A 102 -11.62 -7.15 2.62
C GLN A 102 -11.10 -8.53 2.26
N CYS A 103 -9.80 -8.72 2.38
CA CYS A 103 -9.17 -10.01 2.16
C CYS A 103 -9.55 -10.98 3.28
N ILE A 104 -9.89 -12.22 2.92
CA ILE A 104 -10.28 -13.25 3.88
C ILE A 104 -9.40 -14.50 3.82
N GLN A 105 -8.41 -14.53 2.91
CA GLN A 105 -7.49 -15.66 2.78
C GLN A 105 -6.05 -15.18 2.84
N SER A 106 -5.18 -16.02 3.41
CA SER A 106 -3.75 -15.73 3.50
C SER A 106 -3.12 -15.70 2.12
N ASP A 107 -2.10 -14.84 1.97
CA ASP A 107 -1.26 -14.78 0.78
C ASP A 107 -2.07 -14.62 -0.52
N THR A 108 -3.01 -13.68 -0.50
CA THR A 108 -3.85 -13.41 -1.66
C THR A 108 -3.11 -12.50 -2.64
N GLY A 109 -2.80 -13.04 -3.80
CA GLY A 109 -2.04 -12.34 -4.85
C GLY A 109 -2.86 -11.92 -6.07
N TYR A 110 -4.19 -11.99 -5.99
CA TYR A 110 -5.08 -11.64 -7.09
C TYR A 110 -6.20 -10.72 -6.61
N PRO A 111 -6.67 -9.79 -7.48
CA PRO A 111 -7.69 -8.82 -7.08
C PRO A 111 -9.07 -9.48 -6.90
N PRO A 112 -10.01 -8.75 -6.25
CA PRO A 112 -11.37 -9.28 -6.04
C PRO A 112 -12.08 -9.71 -7.34
N SER A 113 -11.83 -9.01 -8.44
CA SER A 113 -12.43 -9.35 -9.72
C SER A 113 -11.95 -10.68 -10.30
N GLN A 114 -10.73 -11.11 -9.92
CA GLN A 114 -10.14 -12.37 -10.40
C GLN A 114 -10.26 -13.50 -9.41
N LEU A 115 -10.36 -13.19 -8.12
CA LEU A 115 -10.41 -14.19 -7.06
C LEU A 115 -11.48 -13.82 -6.03
N PRO A 116 -12.76 -13.76 -6.44
CA PRO A 116 -13.82 -13.26 -5.56
C PRO A 116 -14.01 -14.09 -4.30
N GLY A 117 -13.61 -15.36 -4.30
CA GLY A 117 -13.70 -16.21 -3.11
C GLY A 117 -12.73 -15.84 -1.99
N SER A 118 -11.73 -15.02 -2.28
CA SER A 118 -10.73 -14.57 -1.29
C SER A 118 -11.04 -13.19 -0.72
N TRP A 119 -12.13 -12.57 -1.14
CA TRP A 119 -12.48 -11.21 -0.78
C TRP A 119 -13.93 -11.08 -0.36
N THR A 120 -14.20 -10.17 0.57
CA THR A 120 -15.56 -9.81 0.98
C THR A 120 -15.83 -8.37 0.55
N ASP A 121 -16.94 -8.15 -0.14
CA ASP A 121 -17.37 -6.81 -0.54
C ASP A 121 -17.95 -6.08 0.67
N LEU A 122 -17.33 -4.97 1.08
CA LEU A 122 -17.77 -4.19 2.23
C LEU A 122 -18.73 -3.06 1.84
N GLY A 123 -18.97 -2.85 0.56
CA GLY A 123 -19.80 -1.78 0.05
C GLY A 123 -19.06 -0.87 -0.90
N THR A 124 -19.71 0.19 -1.36
CA THR A 124 -19.05 1.16 -2.24
C THR A 124 -18.06 2.01 -1.45
N VAL A 125 -17.07 2.55 -2.15
CA VAL A 125 -16.12 3.49 -1.57
C VAL A 125 -16.86 4.65 -0.89
N GLU A 126 -17.91 5.14 -1.52
CA GLU A 126 -18.72 6.23 -0.99
C GLU A 126 -19.39 5.86 0.32
N GLU A 127 -19.92 4.63 0.44
CA GLU A 127 -20.57 4.17 1.65
C GLU A 127 -19.59 3.91 2.80
N VAL A 128 -18.42 3.40 2.48
CA VAL A 128 -17.45 2.93 3.48
C VAL A 128 -16.51 4.05 3.95
N GLN A 129 -16.12 4.96 3.05
CA GLN A 129 -15.07 5.94 3.32
C GLN A 129 -15.58 7.35 3.63
N ILE A 130 -16.88 7.53 3.70
CA ILE A 130 -17.45 8.82 4.11
C ILE A 130 -17.53 8.90 5.62
#